data_ef742dffcf474e211b66468661f7c249
#
_entry.id   ef742dffcf474e211b66468661f7c249
#
_cell.length_a   1.000
_cell.length_b   1.000
_cell.length_c   1.000
_cell.angle_alpha   90.00
_cell.angle_beta   90.00
_cell.angle_gamma   90.00
#
_symmetry.space_group_name_H-M   'P 1'
#
loop_
_entity.id
_entity.type
_entity.pdbx_description
1 polymer ?
#
loop_
_entity_poly.entity_id
_entity_poly.type
_entity_poly.pdbx_seq_one_letter_code
_entity_poly.pdbx_strand_id
1 'polypeptide(L)'
;MKNVAFLTTIFPMEGQFLIDFFDSLSGQTYDNFDVIVVNDGYDNFYDVKMKYQNLSIIELPYSDTPAKNREYGINYCIEHKYDILIFGDSDDYFSNNRITKSVELLSSHDIVVNDLTTFDTTGILHDKYISNRVENNLIINYSFIKDKNIFGMTNTAINLNILDKVKFDDSLVAVDWLMFKDLLKLAHKAIFTNEIISYYRQHSENTIGLRGEGGRHLLWWENKSGYGLN
;
A
#
# COMPACT_ATOMS: atom_id res chain seq x y z
N MET A 1 -4.02 19.10 -14.00
CA MET A 1 -3.81 17.65 -13.95
C MET A 1 -3.42 17.34 -12.51
N LYS A 2 -3.87 16.24 -11.91
CA LYS A 2 -3.48 15.90 -10.53
C LYS A 2 -2.04 15.39 -10.50
N ASN A 3 -1.26 15.78 -9.48
CA ASN A 3 0.06 15.24 -9.22
C ASN A 3 -0.09 13.92 -8.47
N VAL A 4 0.36 12.82 -9.06
CA VAL A 4 0.19 11.47 -8.53
C VAL A 4 1.53 10.90 -8.11
N ALA A 5 1.63 10.42 -6.87
CA ALA A 5 2.77 9.67 -6.38
C ALA A 5 2.40 8.20 -6.13
N PHE A 6 3.29 7.30 -6.51
CA PHE A 6 3.29 5.91 -6.07
C PHE A 6 4.42 5.72 -5.07
N LEU A 7 4.10 5.44 -3.80
CA LEU A 7 5.06 5.35 -2.71
C LEU A 7 5.38 3.91 -2.36
N THR A 8 6.66 3.62 -2.27
CA THR A 8 7.18 2.35 -1.75
C THR A 8 8.39 2.56 -0.84
N THR A 9 8.70 1.56 -0.03
CA THR A 9 9.98 1.43 0.69
C THR A 9 10.70 0.21 0.15
N ILE A 10 12.00 0.35 -0.17
CA ILE A 10 12.88 -0.75 -0.54
C ILE A 10 13.92 -0.98 0.53
N PHE A 11 14.29 -2.22 0.75
CA PHE A 11 15.29 -2.66 1.72
C PHE A 11 16.06 -3.85 1.13
N PRO A 12 17.13 -4.34 1.73
CA PRO A 12 17.83 -5.54 1.24
C PRO A 12 16.85 -6.71 1.11
N MET A 13 16.55 -7.10 -0.13
CA MET A 13 15.60 -8.14 -0.50
C MET A 13 16.03 -8.87 -1.76
N GLU A 14 15.31 -9.92 -2.13
CA GLU A 14 15.54 -10.65 -3.39
C GLU A 14 15.28 -9.74 -4.60
N GLY A 15 16.28 -9.63 -5.48
CA GLY A 15 16.23 -8.71 -6.63
C GLY A 15 15.06 -8.97 -7.59
N GLN A 16 14.56 -10.21 -7.67
CA GLN A 16 13.42 -10.54 -8.50
C GLN A 16 12.14 -9.82 -8.03
N PHE A 17 11.98 -9.59 -6.72
CA PHE A 17 10.81 -8.87 -6.19
C PHE A 17 10.76 -7.45 -6.73
N LEU A 18 11.89 -6.74 -6.72
CA LEU A 18 11.97 -5.40 -7.29
C LEU A 18 11.74 -5.39 -8.81
N ILE A 19 12.18 -6.42 -9.52
CA ILE A 19 11.92 -6.55 -10.95
C ILE A 19 10.41 -6.67 -11.19
N ASP A 20 9.73 -7.58 -10.50
CA ASP A 20 8.28 -7.77 -10.63
C ASP A 20 7.51 -6.50 -10.29
N PHE A 21 7.91 -5.81 -9.21
CA PHE A 21 7.34 -4.54 -8.77
C PHE A 21 7.47 -3.47 -9.88
N PHE A 22 8.69 -3.17 -10.34
CA PHE A 22 8.92 -2.12 -11.33
C PHE A 22 8.39 -2.48 -12.71
N ASP A 23 8.41 -3.76 -13.13
CA ASP A 23 7.76 -4.21 -14.37
C ASP A 23 6.26 -3.92 -14.33
N SER A 24 5.60 -4.15 -13.18
CA SER A 24 4.18 -3.83 -13.00
C SER A 24 3.87 -2.34 -13.03
N LEU A 25 4.77 -1.49 -12.53
CA LEU A 25 4.62 -0.03 -12.63
C LEU A 25 4.93 0.50 -14.02
N SER A 26 5.92 -0.05 -14.69
CA SER A 26 6.27 0.29 -16.08
C SER A 26 5.15 -0.05 -17.07
N GLY A 27 4.30 -1.05 -16.74
CA GLY A 27 3.16 -1.49 -17.52
C GLY A 27 1.82 -0.81 -17.18
N GLN A 28 1.81 0.23 -16.34
CA GLN A 28 0.57 0.93 -15.99
C GLN A 28 -0.04 1.68 -17.19
N THR A 29 -1.37 1.71 -17.25
CA THR A 29 -2.11 2.45 -18.29
C THR A 29 -2.20 3.97 -18.02
N TYR A 30 -1.75 4.41 -16.87
CA TYR A 30 -1.61 5.82 -16.49
C TYR A 30 -0.12 6.13 -16.43
N ASP A 31 0.36 7.12 -17.16
CA ASP A 31 1.77 7.42 -17.38
C ASP A 31 2.29 8.66 -16.63
N ASN A 32 1.38 9.49 -16.09
CA ASN A 32 1.75 10.75 -15.43
C ASN A 32 1.81 10.61 -13.91
N PHE A 33 2.79 9.88 -13.40
CA PHE A 33 3.02 9.70 -11.97
C PHE A 33 4.51 9.60 -11.65
N ASP A 34 4.88 9.93 -10.43
CA ASP A 34 6.21 9.73 -9.88
C ASP A 34 6.23 8.50 -8.96
N VAL A 35 7.30 7.72 -9.02
CA VAL A 35 7.57 6.63 -8.09
C VAL A 35 8.49 7.16 -7.00
N ILE A 36 7.95 7.33 -5.80
CA ILE A 36 8.71 7.77 -4.62
C ILE A 36 9.21 6.53 -3.90
N VAL A 37 10.52 6.39 -3.83
CA VAL A 37 11.18 5.22 -3.26
C VAL A 37 11.98 5.63 -2.04
N VAL A 38 11.50 5.25 -0.85
CA VAL A 38 12.31 5.35 0.37
C VAL A 38 13.28 4.18 0.38
N ASN A 39 14.58 4.46 0.22
CA ASN A 39 15.62 3.45 0.17
C ASN A 39 16.23 3.23 1.56
N ASP A 40 15.85 2.12 2.18
CA ASP A 40 16.32 1.64 3.48
C ASP A 40 17.48 0.64 3.30
N GLY A 41 18.57 1.13 2.72
CA GLY A 41 19.83 0.36 2.59
C GLY A 41 19.84 -0.71 1.50
N TYR A 42 18.97 -0.61 0.47
CA TYR A 42 19.13 -1.45 -0.72
C TYR A 42 20.31 -0.94 -1.58
N ASP A 43 21.35 -1.75 -1.67
CA ASP A 43 22.51 -1.45 -2.49
C ASP A 43 22.17 -1.54 -3.99
N ASN A 44 22.93 -0.79 -4.82
CA ASN A 44 22.83 -0.84 -6.29
C ASN A 44 21.43 -0.48 -6.86
N PHE A 45 20.64 0.33 -6.15
CA PHE A 45 19.36 0.80 -6.68
C PHE A 45 19.51 1.63 -7.97
N TYR A 46 20.71 2.17 -8.19
CA TYR A 46 21.04 2.84 -9.45
C TYR A 46 20.82 1.95 -10.67
N ASP A 47 21.20 0.67 -10.62
CA ASP A 47 21.02 -0.27 -11.74
C ASP A 47 19.54 -0.52 -12.04
N VAL A 48 18.71 -0.58 -10.99
CA VAL A 48 17.26 -0.68 -11.13
C VAL A 48 16.72 0.57 -11.84
N LYS A 49 17.09 1.78 -11.41
CA LYS A 49 16.67 3.03 -12.04
C LYS A 49 17.06 3.09 -13.52
N MET A 50 18.26 2.61 -13.86
CA MET A 50 18.73 2.58 -15.25
C MET A 50 17.93 1.62 -16.13
N LYS A 51 17.35 0.57 -15.57
CA LYS A 51 16.48 -0.36 -16.30
C LYS A 51 15.10 0.27 -16.62
N TYR A 52 14.56 1.12 -15.75
CA TYR A 52 13.20 1.68 -15.83
C TYR A 52 13.20 3.19 -16.13
N GLN A 53 13.90 3.61 -17.18
CA GLN A 53 14.02 5.02 -17.59
C GLN A 53 12.68 5.65 -18.06
N ASN A 54 11.69 4.84 -18.33
CA ASN A 54 10.33 5.29 -18.65
C ASN A 54 9.53 5.69 -17.41
N LEU A 55 10.02 5.41 -16.20
CA LEU A 55 9.41 5.83 -14.94
C LEU A 55 10.15 7.04 -14.37
N SER A 56 9.39 7.97 -13.82
CA SER A 56 9.93 9.07 -13.01
C SER A 56 10.19 8.57 -11.59
N ILE A 57 11.41 8.13 -11.30
CA ILE A 57 11.79 7.53 -10.01
C ILE A 57 12.56 8.54 -9.16
N ILE A 58 11.99 8.91 -8.03
CA ILE A 58 12.60 9.79 -7.02
C ILE A 58 13.01 8.92 -5.83
N GLU A 59 14.33 8.80 -5.63
CA GLU A 59 14.89 8.05 -4.52
C GLU A 59 15.13 8.95 -3.32
N LEU A 60 14.69 8.49 -2.16
CA LEU A 60 14.87 9.12 -0.86
C LEU A 60 15.72 8.19 0.01
N PRO A 61 17.05 8.42 0.13
CA PRO A 61 17.88 7.63 1.03
C PRO A 61 17.49 7.91 2.47
N TYR A 62 16.91 6.93 3.15
CA TYR A 62 16.48 7.04 4.55
C TYR A 62 16.34 5.63 5.14
N SER A 63 16.93 5.40 6.31
CA SER A 63 16.95 4.10 6.97
C SER A 63 16.56 4.23 8.44
N ASP A 64 15.44 3.62 8.80
CA ASP A 64 14.88 3.61 10.14
C ASP A 64 13.90 2.42 10.25
N THR A 65 13.06 2.37 11.26
CA THR A 65 12.01 1.37 11.38
C THR A 65 11.03 1.45 10.19
N PRO A 66 10.36 0.35 9.81
CA PRO A 66 9.38 0.36 8.73
C PRO A 66 8.29 1.44 8.88
N ALA A 67 7.88 1.73 10.14
CA ALA A 67 6.94 2.80 10.44
C ALA A 67 7.52 4.18 10.07
N LYS A 68 8.78 4.45 10.42
CA LYS A 68 9.46 5.72 10.14
C LYS A 68 9.78 5.91 8.66
N ASN A 69 10.15 4.85 7.96
CA ASN A 69 10.35 4.89 6.52
C ASN A 69 9.05 5.29 5.80
N ARG A 70 7.91 4.70 6.19
CA ARG A 70 6.59 5.06 5.66
C ARG A 70 6.19 6.49 6.02
N GLU A 71 6.38 6.89 7.28
CA GLU A 71 6.15 8.28 7.74
C GLU A 71 6.94 9.28 6.90
N TYR A 72 8.23 9.01 6.67
CA TYR A 72 9.11 9.87 5.89
C TYR A 72 8.62 10.03 4.45
N GLY A 73 8.30 8.92 3.77
CA GLY A 73 7.81 8.94 2.40
C GLY A 73 6.45 9.65 2.25
N ILE A 74 5.50 9.43 3.18
CA ILE A 74 4.20 10.12 3.17
C ILE A 74 4.39 11.62 3.35
N ASN A 75 5.19 12.03 4.35
CA ASN A 75 5.45 13.44 4.63
C ASN A 75 6.18 14.12 3.46
N TYR A 76 7.10 13.44 2.79
CA TYR A 76 7.71 13.93 1.55
C TYR A 76 6.64 14.24 0.50
N CYS A 77 5.70 13.34 0.26
CA CYS A 77 4.63 13.54 -0.71
C CYS A 77 3.72 14.73 -0.35
N ILE A 78 3.42 14.90 0.94
CA ILE A 78 2.64 16.06 1.45
C ILE A 78 3.40 17.38 1.21
N GLU A 79 4.67 17.42 1.59
CA GLU A 79 5.52 18.61 1.46
C GLU A 79 5.74 19.03 0.00
N HIS A 80 5.78 18.05 -0.93
CA HIS A 80 5.91 18.27 -2.37
C HIS A 80 4.56 18.44 -3.09
N LYS A 81 3.45 18.53 -2.34
CA LYS A 81 2.11 18.85 -2.85
C LYS A 81 1.60 17.87 -3.90
N TYR A 82 1.82 16.59 -3.71
CA TYR A 82 1.10 15.58 -4.46
C TYR A 82 -0.38 15.60 -4.08
N ASP A 83 -1.26 15.41 -5.06
CA ASP A 83 -2.71 15.37 -4.84
C ASP A 83 -3.17 13.97 -4.44
N ILE A 84 -2.57 12.95 -5.03
CA ILE A 84 -2.90 11.55 -4.84
C ILE A 84 -1.65 10.78 -4.44
N LEU A 85 -1.82 9.92 -3.43
CA LEU A 85 -0.82 8.96 -3.01
C LEU A 85 -1.36 7.55 -3.16
N ILE A 86 -0.65 6.73 -3.94
CA ILE A 86 -0.91 5.30 -4.10
C ILE A 86 0.20 4.56 -3.38
N PHE A 87 -0.16 3.63 -2.52
CA PHE A 87 0.82 2.83 -1.79
C PHE A 87 1.07 1.48 -2.48
N GLY A 88 2.28 0.96 -2.35
CA GLY A 88 2.63 -0.39 -2.76
C GLY A 88 3.87 -0.89 -2.05
N ASP A 89 3.81 -2.11 -1.52
CA ASP A 89 4.98 -2.77 -0.95
C ASP A 89 5.86 -3.31 -2.09
N SER A 90 7.19 -3.21 -1.95
CA SER A 90 8.16 -3.45 -3.02
C SER A 90 8.41 -4.93 -3.36
N ASP A 91 7.85 -5.82 -2.57
CA ASP A 91 7.81 -7.27 -2.79
C ASP A 91 6.55 -7.76 -3.53
N ASP A 92 5.63 -6.83 -3.85
CA ASP A 92 4.36 -7.09 -4.54
C ASP A 92 4.38 -6.59 -5.99
N TYR A 93 3.33 -6.90 -6.75
CA TYR A 93 3.10 -6.34 -8.08
C TYR A 93 1.60 -6.07 -8.32
N PHE A 94 1.26 -5.35 -9.39
CA PHE A 94 -0.06 -4.75 -9.54
C PHE A 94 -0.65 -4.97 -10.93
N SER A 95 -1.99 -5.03 -11.01
CA SER A 95 -2.69 -4.97 -12.28
C SER A 95 -2.39 -3.65 -13.03
N ASN A 96 -2.34 -3.70 -14.35
CA ASN A 96 -1.92 -2.59 -15.20
C ASN A 96 -2.85 -1.35 -15.15
N ASN A 97 -4.06 -1.49 -14.63
CA ASN A 97 -5.05 -0.42 -14.47
C ASN A 97 -5.08 0.18 -13.06
N ARG A 98 -4.15 -0.22 -12.16
CA ARG A 98 -4.20 0.19 -10.76
C ARG A 98 -4.20 1.70 -10.58
N ILE A 99 -3.28 2.40 -11.25
CA ILE A 99 -3.17 3.84 -11.10
C ILE A 99 -4.36 4.55 -11.76
N THR A 100 -4.72 4.16 -12.98
CA THR A 100 -5.86 4.73 -13.71
C THR A 100 -7.14 4.69 -12.89
N LYS A 101 -7.48 3.51 -12.37
CA LYS A 101 -8.71 3.31 -11.59
C LYS A 101 -8.66 4.00 -10.22
N SER A 102 -7.51 4.02 -9.56
CA SER A 102 -7.35 4.76 -8.32
C SER A 102 -7.59 6.25 -8.52
N VAL A 103 -7.01 6.86 -9.57
CA VAL A 103 -7.21 8.27 -9.91
C VAL A 103 -8.68 8.56 -10.25
N GLU A 104 -9.34 7.68 -10.99
CA GLU A 104 -10.77 7.77 -11.33
C GLU A 104 -11.64 7.79 -10.08
N LEU A 105 -11.50 6.79 -9.20
CA LEU A 105 -12.31 6.65 -7.99
C LEU A 105 -12.03 7.74 -6.96
N LEU A 106 -10.79 8.21 -6.85
CA LEU A 106 -10.40 9.34 -5.98
C LEU A 106 -10.91 10.71 -6.48
N SER A 107 -11.58 10.76 -7.62
CA SER A 107 -12.31 11.97 -8.03
C SER A 107 -13.56 12.24 -7.19
N SER A 108 -14.12 11.21 -6.56
CA SER A 108 -15.37 11.27 -5.79
C SER A 108 -15.28 10.64 -4.40
N HIS A 109 -14.14 10.02 -4.07
CA HIS A 109 -13.89 9.40 -2.78
C HIS A 109 -12.54 9.86 -2.22
N ASP A 110 -12.36 9.74 -0.92
CA ASP A 110 -11.13 10.16 -0.23
C ASP A 110 -10.08 9.05 -0.21
N ILE A 111 -10.54 7.81 -0.13
CA ILE A 111 -9.70 6.61 -0.01
C ILE A 111 -10.25 5.52 -0.95
N VAL A 112 -9.35 4.84 -1.64
CA VAL A 112 -9.65 3.63 -2.43
C VAL A 112 -8.89 2.46 -1.83
N VAL A 113 -9.59 1.36 -1.59
CA VAL A 113 -8.98 0.09 -1.23
C VAL A 113 -9.34 -0.95 -2.29
N ASN A 114 -8.35 -1.65 -2.80
CA ASN A 114 -8.55 -2.63 -3.86
C ASN A 114 -8.37 -4.08 -3.38
N ASP A 115 -8.81 -5.01 -4.23
CA ASP A 115 -8.72 -6.43 -3.94
C ASP A 115 -7.27 -6.94 -3.98
N LEU A 116 -7.08 -8.09 -3.34
CA LEU A 116 -5.81 -8.80 -3.26
C LEU A 116 -5.93 -10.19 -3.90
N THR A 117 -4.88 -10.61 -4.59
CA THR A 117 -4.61 -12.01 -4.91
C THR A 117 -3.32 -12.40 -4.20
N THR A 118 -3.36 -13.38 -3.33
CA THR A 118 -2.16 -13.84 -2.61
C THR A 118 -1.49 -14.97 -3.35
N PHE A 119 -0.17 -14.95 -3.41
CA PHE A 119 0.63 -15.94 -4.14
C PHE A 119 1.97 -16.20 -3.45
N ASP A 120 2.57 -17.33 -3.75
CA ASP A 120 3.95 -17.69 -3.37
C ASP A 120 4.68 -18.38 -4.53
N THR A 121 5.82 -18.99 -4.26
CA THR A 121 6.62 -19.73 -5.25
C THR A 121 5.89 -20.94 -5.84
N THR A 122 4.79 -21.39 -5.25
CA THR A 122 3.97 -22.53 -5.72
C THR A 122 2.79 -22.09 -6.59
N GLY A 123 2.52 -20.75 -6.64
CA GLY A 123 1.45 -20.15 -7.42
C GLY A 123 0.45 -19.35 -6.60
N ILE A 124 -0.77 -19.17 -7.13
CA ILE A 124 -1.84 -18.43 -6.46
C ILE A 124 -2.36 -19.26 -5.27
N LEU A 125 -2.37 -18.64 -4.09
CA LEU A 125 -2.91 -19.20 -2.85
C LEU A 125 -4.38 -18.86 -2.68
N HIS A 126 -4.72 -17.55 -2.83
CA HIS A 126 -6.09 -17.07 -2.73
C HIS A 126 -6.34 -16.01 -3.80
N ASP A 127 -7.20 -16.29 -4.74
CA ASP A 127 -7.72 -15.30 -5.67
C ASP A 127 -8.86 -14.50 -5.02
N LYS A 128 -8.96 -13.21 -5.36
CA LYS A 128 -10.03 -12.32 -4.86
C LYS A 128 -10.19 -12.37 -3.34
N TYR A 129 -9.09 -12.20 -2.63
CA TYR A 129 -9.01 -12.42 -1.18
C TYR A 129 -10.01 -11.57 -0.38
N ILE A 130 -10.24 -10.32 -0.80
CA ILE A 130 -11.18 -9.40 -0.13
C ILE A 130 -12.58 -9.55 -0.72
N SER A 131 -12.72 -9.58 -2.04
CA SER A 131 -14.05 -9.59 -2.71
C SER A 131 -14.85 -10.89 -2.50
N ASN A 132 -14.23 -11.94 -1.99
CA ASN A 132 -14.98 -13.10 -1.49
C ASN A 132 -15.90 -12.78 -0.30
N ARG A 133 -15.75 -11.60 0.34
CA ARG A 133 -16.43 -11.20 1.58
C ARG A 133 -16.94 -9.76 1.56
N VAL A 134 -16.48 -8.95 0.59
CA VAL A 134 -16.82 -7.53 0.44
C VAL A 134 -17.30 -7.31 -0.98
N GLU A 135 -18.48 -6.73 -1.13
CA GLU A 135 -19.07 -6.43 -2.43
C GLU A 135 -18.30 -5.30 -3.13
N ASN A 136 -18.19 -5.39 -4.47
CA ASN A 136 -17.61 -4.30 -5.27
C ASN A 136 -18.38 -3.00 -5.06
N ASN A 137 -17.65 -1.88 -5.04
CA ASN A 137 -18.17 -0.53 -4.80
C ASN A 137 -18.81 -0.31 -3.43
N LEU A 138 -18.53 -1.19 -2.45
CA LEU A 138 -18.96 -0.96 -1.08
C LEU A 138 -18.28 0.29 -0.50
N ILE A 139 -19.06 1.20 0.05
CA ILE A 139 -18.55 2.35 0.81
C ILE A 139 -18.13 1.88 2.19
N ILE A 140 -16.87 2.05 2.49
CA ILE A 140 -16.26 1.67 3.76
C ILE A 140 -16.30 2.89 4.69
N ASN A 141 -16.81 2.68 5.88
CA ASN A 141 -16.87 3.70 6.93
C ASN A 141 -16.22 3.20 8.23
N TYR A 142 -16.19 4.07 9.24
CA TYR A 142 -15.61 3.73 10.52
C TYR A 142 -16.26 2.50 11.18
N SER A 143 -17.58 2.34 11.06
CA SER A 143 -18.27 1.17 11.62
C SER A 143 -17.79 -0.15 11.01
N PHE A 144 -17.43 -0.15 9.73
CA PHE A 144 -16.85 -1.31 9.05
C PHE A 144 -15.43 -1.62 9.58
N ILE A 145 -14.53 -0.61 9.60
CA ILE A 145 -13.11 -0.82 9.94
C ILE A 145 -12.88 -1.04 11.43
N LYS A 146 -13.84 -0.70 12.27
CA LYS A 146 -13.72 -0.82 13.72
C LYS A 146 -13.26 -2.21 14.18
N ASP A 147 -13.80 -3.24 13.56
CA ASP A 147 -13.57 -4.64 13.90
C ASP A 147 -12.91 -5.45 12.77
N LYS A 148 -12.63 -4.80 11.63
CA LYS A 148 -12.16 -5.48 10.40
C LYS A 148 -11.15 -4.61 9.68
N ASN A 149 -10.04 -5.19 9.27
CA ASN A 149 -9.07 -4.48 8.45
C ASN A 149 -8.99 -5.07 7.04
N ILE A 150 -9.22 -4.22 6.03
CA ILE A 150 -8.98 -4.53 4.61
C ILE A 150 -7.96 -3.59 3.99
N PHE A 151 -7.47 -2.62 4.76
CA PHE A 151 -6.49 -1.64 4.33
C PHE A 151 -5.08 -2.12 4.62
N GLY A 152 -4.22 -2.00 3.65
CA GLY A 152 -2.79 -2.22 3.78
C GLY A 152 -2.03 -1.26 2.88
N MET A 153 -0.73 -1.13 3.10
CA MET A 153 0.09 -0.29 2.25
C MET A 153 0.20 -0.81 0.81
N THR A 154 -0.05 -2.10 0.57
CA THR A 154 0.01 -2.64 -0.79
C THR A 154 -1.27 -2.45 -1.61
N ASN A 155 -2.42 -2.16 -0.98
CA ASN A 155 -3.70 -2.14 -1.69
C ASN A 155 -4.55 -0.89 -1.48
N THR A 156 -3.95 0.20 -0.99
CA THR A 156 -4.68 1.43 -0.72
C THR A 156 -4.13 2.62 -1.51
N ALA A 157 -5.02 3.55 -1.85
CA ALA A 157 -4.68 4.86 -2.42
C ALA A 157 -5.54 5.94 -1.76
N ILE A 158 -5.01 7.16 -1.62
CA ILE A 158 -5.67 8.26 -0.92
C ILE A 158 -5.54 9.61 -1.64
N ASN A 159 -6.52 10.48 -1.44
CA ASN A 159 -6.38 11.92 -1.65
C ASN A 159 -5.48 12.48 -0.54
N LEU A 160 -4.32 13.04 -0.88
CA LEU A 160 -3.41 13.59 0.13
C LEU A 160 -3.95 14.83 0.84
N ASN A 161 -4.91 15.52 0.25
CA ASN A 161 -5.55 16.70 0.87
C ASN A 161 -6.32 16.40 2.16
N ILE A 162 -6.55 15.11 2.46
CA ILE A 162 -7.20 14.68 3.72
C ILE A 162 -6.19 14.42 4.85
N LEU A 163 -4.89 14.47 4.54
CA LEU A 163 -3.82 14.24 5.51
C LEU A 163 -3.08 15.54 5.81
N ASP A 164 -2.94 15.81 7.09
CA ASP A 164 -1.87 16.64 7.61
C ASP A 164 -0.58 15.82 7.71
N LYS A 165 0.49 16.43 8.22
CA LYS A 165 1.75 15.74 8.49
C LYS A 165 1.51 14.51 9.40
N VAL A 166 1.96 13.35 8.94
CA VAL A 166 1.82 12.09 9.68
C VAL A 166 2.95 11.92 10.69
N LYS A 167 2.61 11.30 11.83
CA LYS A 167 3.58 10.83 12.81
C LYS A 167 3.15 9.46 13.31
N PHE A 168 3.99 8.45 13.07
CA PHE A 168 3.72 7.09 13.51
C PHE A 168 4.43 6.78 14.83
N ASP A 169 3.77 5.96 15.64
CA ASP A 169 4.36 5.37 16.84
C ASP A 169 5.13 4.12 16.45
N ASP A 170 6.44 4.13 16.70
CA ASP A 170 7.37 3.04 16.34
C ASP A 170 7.08 1.73 17.08
N SER A 171 6.33 1.78 18.17
CA SER A 171 5.91 0.59 18.92
C SER A 171 4.80 -0.19 18.23
N LEU A 172 4.15 0.39 17.20
CA LEU A 172 3.02 -0.21 16.51
C LEU A 172 3.47 -0.96 15.24
N VAL A 173 3.00 -2.17 15.07
CA VAL A 173 3.26 -2.99 13.90
C VAL A 173 2.31 -2.64 12.74
N ALA A 174 1.06 -2.31 13.02
CA ALA A 174 0.01 -2.04 12.04
C ALA A 174 -0.36 -0.55 12.00
N VAL A 175 0.63 0.29 11.68
CA VAL A 175 0.45 1.75 11.58
C VAL A 175 -0.54 2.17 10.50
N ASP A 176 -0.62 1.40 9.42
CA ASP A 176 -1.57 1.55 8.31
C ASP A 176 -3.03 1.43 8.79
N TRP A 177 -3.37 0.37 9.51
CA TRP A 177 -4.73 0.20 10.03
C TRP A 177 -5.14 1.36 10.94
N LEU A 178 -4.27 1.80 11.84
CA LEU A 178 -4.55 2.92 12.72
C LEU A 178 -4.79 4.21 11.93
N MET A 179 -3.92 4.52 10.96
CA MET A 179 -4.04 5.69 10.11
C MET A 179 -5.39 5.71 9.37
N PHE A 180 -5.76 4.63 8.67
CA PHE A 180 -7.03 4.59 7.93
C PHE A 180 -8.25 4.58 8.86
N LYS A 181 -8.16 3.94 10.02
CA LYS A 181 -9.21 3.97 11.04
C LYS A 181 -9.47 5.40 11.56
N ASP A 182 -8.40 6.16 11.80
CA ASP A 182 -8.53 7.54 12.27
C ASP A 182 -9.08 8.47 11.18
N LEU A 183 -8.66 8.31 9.93
CA LEU A 183 -9.26 9.03 8.80
C LEU A 183 -10.75 8.76 8.67
N LEU A 184 -11.18 7.50 8.79
CA LEU A 184 -12.60 7.15 8.71
C LEU A 184 -13.42 7.62 9.92
N LYS A 185 -12.81 7.85 11.09
CA LYS A 185 -13.45 8.54 12.22
C LYS A 185 -13.78 9.99 11.90
N LEU A 186 -12.94 10.65 11.08
CA LEU A 186 -13.15 12.02 10.63
C LEU A 186 -14.17 12.12 9.49
N ALA A 187 -14.94 11.06 9.25
CA ALA A 187 -15.98 10.94 8.23
C ALA A 187 -15.49 10.99 6.78
N HIS A 188 -14.20 10.74 6.53
CA HIS A 188 -13.72 10.50 5.18
C HIS A 188 -14.34 9.23 4.59
N LYS A 189 -14.49 9.21 3.26
CA LYS A 189 -15.18 8.14 2.54
C LYS A 189 -14.17 7.26 1.83
N ALA A 190 -14.18 5.98 2.15
CA ALA A 190 -13.44 4.98 1.41
C ALA A 190 -14.38 4.13 0.55
N ILE A 191 -13.88 3.70 -0.61
CA ILE A 191 -14.55 2.74 -1.48
C ILE A 191 -13.69 1.50 -1.68
N PHE A 192 -14.31 0.33 -1.62
CA PHE A 192 -13.67 -0.92 -2.03
C PHE A 192 -13.93 -1.18 -3.51
N THR A 193 -12.92 -1.65 -4.24
CA THR A 193 -13.06 -2.09 -5.63
C THR A 193 -12.32 -3.40 -5.90
N ASN A 194 -12.95 -4.28 -6.68
CA ASN A 194 -12.33 -5.50 -7.22
C ASN A 194 -11.94 -5.38 -8.70
N GLU A 195 -12.00 -4.18 -9.27
CA GLU A 195 -11.54 -3.89 -10.63
C GLU A 195 -10.01 -3.72 -10.71
N ILE A 196 -9.37 -3.61 -9.55
CA ILE A 196 -7.92 -3.48 -9.37
C ILE A 196 -7.47 -4.64 -8.49
N ILE A 197 -6.32 -5.23 -8.83
CA ILE A 197 -5.71 -6.31 -8.06
C ILE A 197 -4.29 -5.90 -7.67
N SER A 198 -3.98 -6.03 -6.37
CA SER A 198 -2.61 -6.13 -5.89
C SER A 198 -2.28 -7.61 -5.67
N TYR A 199 -1.20 -8.06 -6.28
CA TYR A 199 -0.69 -9.40 -6.10
C TYR A 199 0.25 -9.40 -4.91
N TYR A 200 -0.26 -9.90 -3.79
CA TYR A 200 0.40 -9.88 -2.49
C TYR A 200 1.24 -11.13 -2.29
N ARG A 201 2.56 -10.95 -2.26
CA ARG A 201 3.52 -12.04 -2.17
C ARG A 201 3.61 -12.59 -0.75
N GLN A 202 3.69 -13.92 -0.64
CA GLN A 202 3.89 -14.62 0.62
C GLN A 202 5.27 -15.26 0.63
N HIS A 203 6.12 -14.80 1.54
CA HIS A 203 7.46 -15.36 1.80
C HIS A 203 7.77 -15.33 3.30
N SER A 204 8.89 -15.95 3.71
CA SER A 204 9.25 -16.12 5.13
C SER A 204 9.52 -14.81 5.87
N GLU A 205 9.87 -13.75 5.14
CA GLU A 205 10.24 -12.44 5.70
C GLU A 205 9.09 -11.43 5.73
N ASN A 206 7.87 -11.82 5.34
CA ASN A 206 6.73 -10.93 5.47
C ASN A 206 6.52 -10.55 6.95
N THR A 207 6.42 -9.26 7.22
CA THR A 207 6.09 -8.75 8.56
C THR A 207 4.74 -9.30 9.05
N ILE A 208 3.82 -9.51 8.11
CA ILE A 208 2.48 -10.06 8.32
C ILE A 208 2.22 -11.07 7.21
N GLY A 209 2.45 -12.35 7.49
CA GLY A 209 2.18 -13.43 6.55
C GLY A 209 0.90 -14.19 6.88
N LEU A 210 0.28 -14.80 5.86
CA LEU A 210 -0.86 -15.71 6.06
C LEU A 210 -0.46 -17.04 6.72
N ARG A 211 0.84 -17.38 6.73
CA ARG A 211 1.41 -18.65 7.24
C ARG A 211 2.33 -18.51 8.45
N GLY A 212 2.43 -17.35 9.09
CA GLY A 212 3.33 -17.17 10.24
C GLY A 212 2.96 -18.08 11.42
N GLU A 213 3.93 -18.80 11.99
CA GLU A 213 3.85 -19.48 13.30
C GLU A 213 3.64 -18.47 14.43
N GLY A 214 2.49 -17.93 14.53
CA GLY A 214 2.13 -16.89 15.49
C GLY A 214 0.73 -16.40 15.30
N GLY A 215 0.03 -16.84 14.26
CA GLY A 215 -1.42 -16.72 14.11
C GLY A 215 -1.95 -15.29 14.15
N ARG A 216 -1.16 -14.28 13.76
CA ARG A 216 -1.64 -12.89 13.67
C ARG A 216 -2.13 -12.62 12.25
N HIS A 217 -3.38 -13.00 11.97
CA HIS A 217 -4.09 -12.62 10.76
C HIS A 217 -4.43 -11.12 10.79
N LEU A 218 -3.46 -10.23 10.54
CA LEU A 218 -3.70 -8.79 10.57
C LEU A 218 -4.37 -8.25 9.30
N LEU A 219 -4.38 -8.99 8.19
CA LEU A 219 -5.07 -8.58 6.97
C LEU A 219 -6.56 -8.92 6.95
N TRP A 220 -7.03 -9.73 7.89
CA TRP A 220 -8.44 -10.10 7.87
C TRP A 220 -8.95 -10.58 9.21
N TRP A 221 -9.99 -9.90 9.69
CA TRP A 221 -11.11 -10.41 10.45
C TRP A 221 -10.88 -11.03 11.84
N GLU A 222 -11.52 -10.42 12.79
CA GLU A 222 -11.74 -10.76 14.18
C GLU A 222 -10.68 -10.29 15.17
N ASN A 223 -11.08 -9.23 15.87
CA ASN A 223 -10.60 -8.93 17.19
C ASN A 223 -10.92 -10.12 18.11
N LYS A 224 -10.10 -11.15 18.10
CA LYS A 224 -10.03 -12.02 19.28
C LYS A 224 -9.37 -11.15 20.33
N SER A 225 -10.22 -10.57 21.19
CA SER A 225 -9.92 -9.94 22.48
C SER A 225 -8.49 -10.20 22.96
N GLY A 226 -7.60 -9.22 22.81
CA GLY A 226 -6.23 -9.35 23.30
C GLY A 226 -5.33 -8.14 23.09
N TYR A 227 -5.73 -7.14 22.33
CA TYR A 227 -5.04 -5.86 22.30
C TYR A 227 -5.95 -4.79 22.90
N GLY A 228 -5.95 -4.71 24.23
CA GLY A 228 -6.55 -3.63 24.95
C GLY A 228 -5.89 -2.33 24.55
N LEU A 229 -6.64 -1.48 23.86
CA LEU A 229 -6.46 -0.06 23.91
C LEU A 229 -7.25 0.39 25.13
N ASN A 230 -6.53 0.60 26.27
CA ASN A 230 -7.01 1.47 27.34
C ASN A 230 -6.92 2.92 26.90
#